data_784f77bb47c8436bcefaf8b32c1d8471
#
_entry.id   784f77bb47c8436bcefaf8b32c1d8471
#
_cell.length_a   1.000
_cell.length_b   1.000
_cell.length_c   1.000
_cell.angle_alpha   90.00
_cell.angle_beta   90.00
_cell.angle_gamma   90.00
#
_symmetry.space_group_name_H-M   'P 1'
#
loop_
_entity.id
_entity.type
_entity.pdbx_description
1 polymer ?
#
loop_
_entity_poly.entity_id
_entity_poly.type
_entity_poly.pdbx_seq_one_letter_code
_entity_poly.pdbx_strand_id
1 'polypeptide(L)'
;MIPDMDPDQPTPTSPHAGPCSHHDHPRPAVPGVALHWCDEQAEIHRIVVGDFENNVFVLRCRQTGQSVLIDAANEHDKLLELCRALDVQSVLETHGHWDHIQAVPAVREAGYRVAVTADDAAMLPSYDDLLEDETVLEVGRLRLHTICTPGHTPG
;
A
#
# COMPACT_ATOMS: atom_id res chain seq x y z
N MET A 1 -21.83 -0.84 34.93
CA MET A 1 -21.07 -1.91 35.60
C MET A 1 -19.94 -2.23 34.65
N ILE A 2 -18.77 -1.68 34.91
CA ILE A 2 -17.56 -1.86 34.08
C ILE A 2 -16.88 -3.13 34.66
N PRO A 3 -16.53 -4.13 33.83
CA PRO A 3 -15.80 -5.29 34.33
C PRO A 3 -14.38 -4.89 34.73
N ASP A 4 -13.97 -5.34 35.93
CA ASP A 4 -12.62 -5.19 36.48
C ASP A 4 -11.62 -5.84 35.52
N MET A 5 -10.68 -5.04 35.03
CA MET A 5 -9.51 -5.54 34.31
C MET A 5 -8.50 -6.06 35.33
N ASP A 6 -8.18 -7.33 35.24
CA ASP A 6 -7.14 -7.99 36.01
C ASP A 6 -5.77 -7.37 35.70
N PRO A 7 -5.06 -6.77 36.68
CA PRO A 7 -3.79 -6.12 36.46
C PRO A 7 -2.61 -7.07 36.19
N ASP A 8 -2.81 -8.39 36.28
CA ASP A 8 -1.76 -9.41 36.13
C ASP A 8 -1.82 -10.18 34.79
N GLN A 9 -2.69 -9.76 33.84
CA GLN A 9 -2.62 -10.36 32.51
C GLN A 9 -1.44 -9.76 31.74
N PRO A 10 -0.50 -10.59 31.26
CA PRO A 10 0.56 -10.10 30.38
C PRO A 10 -0.10 -9.56 29.10
N THR A 11 0.18 -8.30 28.80
CA THR A 11 -0.16 -7.70 27.51
C THR A 11 0.35 -8.62 26.40
N PRO A 12 -0.45 -8.93 25.36
CA PRO A 12 0.04 -9.71 24.24
C PRO A 12 1.23 -8.96 23.64
N THR A 13 2.42 -9.51 23.83
CA THR A 13 3.62 -9.05 23.13
C THR A 13 3.36 -9.29 21.64
N SER A 14 3.24 -8.21 20.90
CA SER A 14 3.26 -8.27 19.43
C SER A 14 4.48 -9.14 19.04
N PRO A 15 4.32 -10.15 18.19
CA PRO A 15 5.47 -10.89 17.70
C PRO A 15 6.38 -9.89 16.99
N HIS A 16 7.48 -9.51 17.63
CA HIS A 16 8.51 -8.75 16.97
C HIS A 16 8.96 -9.58 15.78
N ALA A 17 8.61 -9.12 14.57
CA ALA A 17 9.16 -9.67 13.35
C ALA A 17 10.68 -9.61 13.49
N GLY A 18 11.30 -10.75 13.58
CA GLY A 18 12.75 -10.85 13.58
C GLY A 18 13.29 -10.21 12.29
N PRO A 19 14.55 -9.74 12.28
CA PRO A 19 15.11 -9.13 11.08
C PRO A 19 14.97 -10.10 9.91
N CYS A 20 14.32 -9.65 8.83
CA CYS A 20 14.19 -10.43 7.62
C CYS A 20 15.59 -10.87 7.19
N SER A 21 15.83 -12.17 7.13
CA SER A 21 17.07 -12.68 6.58
C SER A 21 17.08 -12.34 5.09
N HIS A 22 17.97 -11.43 4.70
CA HIS A 22 18.11 -10.90 3.35
C HIS A 22 18.62 -11.93 2.31
N HIS A 23 18.63 -13.22 2.64
CA HIS A 23 19.40 -14.22 1.89
C HIS A 23 18.68 -14.91 0.73
N ASP A 24 17.35 -14.75 0.58
CA ASP A 24 16.63 -15.67 -0.33
C ASP A 24 16.20 -15.07 -1.69
N HIS A 25 16.23 -13.76 -1.89
CA HIS A 25 15.96 -13.17 -3.22
C HIS A 25 16.79 -11.88 -3.40
N PRO A 26 17.71 -11.84 -4.38
CA PRO A 26 18.38 -10.60 -4.75
C PRO A 26 17.32 -9.65 -5.32
N ARG A 27 16.92 -8.66 -4.53
CA ARG A 27 15.99 -7.62 -4.98
C ARG A 27 16.75 -6.58 -5.77
N PRO A 28 16.17 -6.07 -6.86
CA PRO A 28 16.72 -4.89 -7.50
C PRO A 28 16.76 -3.75 -6.46
N ALA A 29 17.95 -3.18 -6.28
CA ALA A 29 18.08 -1.98 -5.46
C ALA A 29 17.42 -0.83 -6.21
N VAL A 30 16.32 -0.31 -5.68
CA VAL A 30 15.67 0.90 -6.19
C VAL A 30 16.15 2.06 -5.33
N PRO A 31 16.87 3.03 -5.89
CA PRO A 31 17.38 4.16 -5.13
C PRO A 31 16.27 4.91 -4.38
N GLY A 32 16.49 5.18 -3.10
CA GLY A 32 15.52 5.90 -2.26
C GLY A 32 14.35 5.06 -1.72
N VAL A 33 14.31 3.77 -2.04
CA VAL A 33 13.28 2.85 -1.52
C VAL A 33 13.82 2.08 -0.34
N ALA A 34 13.15 2.19 0.79
CA ALA A 34 13.50 1.46 2.00
C ALA A 34 12.55 0.28 2.22
N LEU A 35 13.11 -0.86 2.62
CA LEU A 35 12.31 -1.90 3.23
C LEU A 35 11.85 -1.39 4.60
N HIS A 36 10.55 -1.14 4.73
CA HIS A 36 9.97 -0.56 5.91
C HIS A 36 9.58 -1.63 6.95
N TRP A 37 9.02 -2.73 6.45
CA TRP A 37 8.61 -3.85 7.29
C TRP A 37 8.58 -5.15 6.48
N CYS A 38 8.76 -6.30 7.15
CA CYS A 38 8.53 -7.61 6.53
C CYS A 38 8.28 -8.71 7.57
N ASP A 39 7.62 -9.78 7.12
CA ASP A 39 7.50 -11.05 7.81
C ASP A 39 7.79 -12.22 6.85
N GLU A 40 7.31 -13.42 7.17
CA GLU A 40 7.47 -14.61 6.32
C GLU A 40 6.67 -14.54 5.02
N GLN A 41 5.58 -13.76 4.98
CA GLN A 41 4.62 -13.72 3.88
C GLN A 41 4.73 -12.45 3.03
N ALA A 42 5.00 -11.32 3.65
CA ALA A 42 4.89 -10.01 3.03
C ALA A 42 6.11 -9.11 3.29
N GLU A 43 6.26 -8.12 2.44
CA GLU A 43 7.19 -7.01 2.56
C GLU A 43 6.46 -5.70 2.30
N ILE A 44 6.77 -4.69 3.06
CA ILE A 44 6.31 -3.32 2.83
C ILE A 44 7.54 -2.47 2.52
N HIS A 45 7.56 -1.91 1.33
CA HIS A 45 8.54 -0.91 0.94
C HIS A 45 7.93 0.48 1.07
N ARG A 46 8.74 1.46 1.41
CA ARG A 46 8.30 2.85 1.58
C ARG A 46 9.19 3.79 0.80
N ILE A 47 8.57 4.75 0.14
CA ILE A 47 9.22 5.89 -0.50
C ILE A 47 8.48 7.16 -0.08
N VAL A 48 9.21 8.27 -0.02
CA VAL A 48 8.63 9.60 0.22
C VAL A 48 8.68 10.38 -1.08
N VAL A 49 7.58 11.03 -1.44
CA VAL A 49 7.43 11.76 -2.69
C VAL A 49 6.74 13.12 -2.49
N GLY A 50 7.07 14.05 -3.41
CA GLY A 50 6.45 15.37 -3.48
C GLY A 50 6.82 16.31 -2.35
N ASP A 51 6.37 17.57 -2.48
CA ASP A 51 6.68 18.65 -1.53
C ASP A 51 5.97 18.48 -0.17
N PHE A 52 4.91 17.64 -0.13
CA PHE A 52 4.18 17.30 1.10
C PHE A 52 4.76 16.08 1.81
N GLU A 53 5.87 15.54 1.29
CA GLU A 53 6.53 14.36 1.86
C GLU A 53 5.56 13.16 2.05
N ASN A 54 4.66 12.95 1.06
CA ASN A 54 3.70 11.87 1.11
C ASN A 54 4.40 10.51 1.15
N ASN A 55 3.95 9.66 2.05
CA ASN A 55 4.39 8.29 2.09
C ASN A 55 3.64 7.48 1.02
N VAL A 56 4.40 6.82 0.18
CA VAL A 56 3.90 5.82 -0.77
C VAL A 56 4.44 4.47 -0.35
N PHE A 57 3.57 3.48 -0.33
CA PHE A 57 3.94 2.13 0.07
C PHE A 57 3.78 1.14 -1.08
N VAL A 58 4.63 0.12 -1.10
CA VAL A 58 4.43 -1.07 -1.93
C VAL A 58 4.33 -2.27 -1.00
N LEU A 59 3.18 -2.93 -1.02
CA LEU A 59 2.99 -4.20 -0.36
C LEU A 59 3.28 -5.33 -1.34
N ARG A 60 4.21 -6.22 -0.99
CA ARG A 60 4.70 -7.29 -1.86
C ARG A 60 4.54 -8.65 -1.21
N CYS A 61 4.01 -9.60 -1.97
CA CYS A 61 3.97 -11.00 -1.59
C CYS A 61 5.36 -11.63 -1.74
N ARG A 62 5.94 -12.13 -0.67
CA ARG A 62 7.28 -12.75 -0.71
C ARG A 62 7.33 -14.06 -1.49
N GLN A 63 6.22 -14.78 -1.56
CA GLN A 63 6.17 -16.08 -2.24
C GLN A 63 6.08 -15.94 -3.77
N THR A 64 5.35 -14.96 -4.27
CA THR A 64 5.13 -14.79 -5.71
C THR A 64 5.91 -13.63 -6.31
N GLY A 65 6.31 -12.66 -5.50
CA GLY A 65 6.92 -11.41 -5.94
C GLY A 65 5.92 -10.34 -6.41
N GLN A 66 4.66 -10.69 -6.62
CA GLN A 66 3.62 -9.73 -7.01
C GLN A 66 3.38 -8.70 -5.90
N SER A 67 3.08 -7.48 -6.31
CA SER A 67 2.86 -6.40 -5.37
C SER A 67 1.76 -5.41 -5.81
N VAL A 68 1.39 -4.54 -4.89
CA VAL A 68 0.46 -3.44 -5.10
C VAL A 68 1.07 -2.15 -4.57
N LEU A 69 0.88 -1.05 -5.33
CA LEU A 69 1.25 0.30 -4.90
C LEU A 69 0.09 0.90 -4.13
N ILE A 70 0.39 1.58 -3.04
CA ILE A 70 -0.57 2.35 -2.25
C ILE A 70 -0.25 3.83 -2.40
N ASP A 71 -1.19 4.57 -2.97
CA ASP A 71 -1.17 5.97 -3.38
C ASP A 71 -0.18 6.30 -4.52
N ALA A 72 -0.75 6.71 -5.65
CA ALA A 72 0.00 7.30 -6.76
C ALA A 72 0.16 8.82 -6.54
N ALA A 73 0.84 9.19 -5.44
CA ALA A 73 0.82 10.54 -4.90
C ALA A 73 1.51 11.57 -5.79
N ASN A 74 2.78 11.38 -6.14
CA ASN A 74 3.57 12.36 -6.91
C ASN A 74 4.81 11.69 -7.53
N GLU A 75 5.68 12.47 -8.22
CA GLU A 75 6.94 12.01 -8.81
C GLU A 75 6.75 10.74 -9.67
N HIS A 76 5.82 10.80 -10.64
CA HIS A 76 5.37 9.66 -11.41
C HIS A 76 6.51 8.84 -12.04
N ASP A 77 7.59 9.46 -12.51
CA ASP A 77 8.73 8.73 -13.09
C ASP A 77 9.36 7.78 -12.07
N LYS A 78 9.53 8.26 -10.83
CA LYS A 78 10.07 7.50 -9.72
C LYS A 78 9.11 6.38 -9.29
N LEU A 79 7.79 6.65 -9.28
CA LEU A 79 6.78 5.62 -9.00
C LEU A 79 6.75 4.55 -10.09
N LEU A 80 6.85 4.93 -11.36
CA LEU A 80 6.90 3.98 -12.47
C LEU A 80 8.15 3.09 -12.46
N GLU A 81 9.30 3.64 -12.07
CA GLU A 81 10.52 2.86 -11.85
C GLU A 81 10.31 1.86 -10.71
N LEU A 82 9.74 2.31 -9.59
CA LEU A 82 9.38 1.48 -8.44
C LEU A 82 8.42 0.35 -8.81
N CYS A 83 7.37 0.67 -9.55
CA CYS A 83 6.37 -0.30 -10.01
C CYS A 83 7.02 -1.42 -10.84
N ARG A 84 7.91 -1.08 -11.77
CA ARG A 84 8.62 -2.08 -12.58
C ARG A 84 9.58 -2.92 -11.74
N ALA A 85 10.32 -2.29 -10.82
CA ALA A 85 11.33 -2.97 -10.00
C ALA A 85 10.71 -3.95 -8.98
N LEU A 86 9.51 -3.68 -8.51
CA LEU A 86 8.82 -4.47 -7.48
C LEU A 86 7.64 -5.29 -8.02
N ASP A 87 7.47 -5.41 -9.33
CA ASP A 87 6.39 -6.18 -9.98
C ASP A 87 5.00 -5.78 -9.49
N VAL A 88 4.73 -4.46 -9.49
CA VAL A 88 3.42 -3.92 -9.15
C VAL A 88 2.39 -4.33 -10.18
N GLN A 89 1.25 -4.84 -9.74
CA GLN A 89 0.16 -5.30 -10.60
C GLN A 89 -0.97 -4.25 -10.70
N SER A 90 -1.19 -3.49 -9.62
CA SER A 90 -2.24 -2.47 -9.53
C SER A 90 -1.88 -1.40 -8.50
N VAL A 91 -2.66 -0.34 -8.50
CA VAL A 91 -2.55 0.80 -7.59
C VAL A 91 -3.85 0.91 -6.79
N LEU A 92 -3.75 1.08 -5.50
CA LEU A 92 -4.87 1.34 -4.60
C LEU A 92 -4.69 2.75 -4.02
N GLU A 93 -5.71 3.59 -4.15
CA GLU A 93 -5.72 4.90 -3.52
C GLU A 93 -6.36 4.80 -2.14
N THR A 94 -5.69 5.33 -1.13
CA THR A 94 -6.25 5.39 0.23
C THR A 94 -7.43 6.34 0.27
N HIS A 95 -7.35 7.47 -0.46
CA HIS A 95 -8.39 8.48 -0.57
C HIS A 95 -8.12 9.44 -1.74
N GLY A 96 -9.08 10.30 -2.05
CA GLY A 96 -9.08 11.13 -3.25
C GLY A 96 -8.45 12.51 -3.13
N HIS A 97 -7.75 12.88 -2.04
CA HIS A 97 -7.11 14.19 -1.97
C HIS A 97 -6.01 14.35 -3.02
N TRP A 98 -5.91 15.55 -3.56
CA TRP A 98 -5.08 15.87 -4.72
C TRP A 98 -3.59 15.51 -4.53
N ASP A 99 -3.06 15.62 -3.34
CA ASP A 99 -1.67 15.30 -3.00
C ASP A 99 -1.38 13.80 -2.98
N HIS A 100 -2.41 12.95 -2.95
CA HIS A 100 -2.30 11.50 -3.03
C HIS A 100 -2.49 10.93 -4.43
N ILE A 101 -3.05 11.70 -5.37
CA ILE A 101 -3.51 11.20 -6.67
C ILE A 101 -2.84 11.86 -7.89
N GLN A 102 -1.81 12.68 -7.70
CA GLN A 102 -1.22 13.47 -8.80
C GLN A 102 -0.58 12.61 -9.89
N ALA A 103 -0.04 11.45 -9.53
CA ALA A 103 0.56 10.53 -10.48
C ALA A 103 -0.44 9.53 -11.11
N VAL A 104 -1.71 9.53 -10.70
CA VAL A 104 -2.75 8.63 -11.24
C VAL A 104 -2.81 8.64 -12.77
N PRO A 105 -2.84 9.79 -13.47
CA PRO A 105 -2.88 9.77 -14.94
C PRO A 105 -1.69 9.03 -15.55
N ALA A 106 -0.48 9.24 -15.01
CA ALA A 106 0.73 8.64 -15.56
C ALA A 106 0.83 7.14 -15.29
N VAL A 107 0.44 6.67 -14.11
CA VAL A 107 0.44 5.23 -13.81
C VAL A 107 -0.62 4.50 -14.63
N ARG A 108 -1.78 5.12 -14.90
CA ARG A 108 -2.79 4.56 -15.79
C ARG A 108 -2.34 4.52 -17.25
N GLU A 109 -1.70 5.57 -17.74
CA GLU A 109 -1.13 5.60 -19.10
C GLU A 109 -0.07 4.50 -19.28
N ALA A 110 0.67 4.19 -18.22
CA ALA A 110 1.63 3.09 -18.20
C ALA A 110 0.99 1.69 -18.09
N GLY A 111 -0.34 1.61 -17.98
CA GLY A 111 -1.10 0.36 -17.99
C GLY A 111 -1.45 -0.21 -16.63
N TYR A 112 -1.15 0.48 -15.54
CA TYR A 112 -1.57 0.06 -14.19
C TYR A 112 -3.03 0.42 -13.94
N ARG A 113 -3.80 -0.52 -13.41
CA ARG A 113 -5.18 -0.26 -12.97
C ARG A 113 -5.17 0.45 -11.64
N VAL A 114 -6.06 1.42 -11.48
CA VAL A 114 -6.21 2.21 -10.26
C VAL A 114 -7.57 1.96 -9.65
N ALA A 115 -7.60 1.61 -8.38
CA ALA A 115 -8.79 1.39 -7.58
C ALA A 115 -8.91 2.40 -6.44
N VAL A 116 -10.14 2.84 -6.18
CA VAL A 116 -10.50 3.81 -5.14
C VAL A 116 -11.89 3.50 -4.60
N THR A 117 -12.25 4.01 -3.41
CA THR A 117 -13.63 3.90 -2.91
C THR A 117 -14.61 4.67 -3.79
N ALA A 118 -15.86 4.22 -3.85
CA ALA A 118 -16.90 4.87 -4.65
C ALA A 118 -17.14 6.32 -4.20
N ASP A 119 -17.04 6.58 -2.89
CA ASP A 119 -17.30 7.90 -2.30
C ASP A 119 -16.21 8.93 -2.65
N ASP A 120 -14.97 8.47 -2.86
CA ASP A 120 -13.84 9.33 -3.24
C ASP A 120 -13.57 9.35 -4.76
N ALA A 121 -14.20 8.48 -5.53
CA ALA A 121 -13.96 8.32 -6.96
C ALA A 121 -14.12 9.62 -7.77
N ALA A 122 -15.05 10.50 -7.37
CA ALA A 122 -15.27 11.79 -8.03
C ALA A 122 -14.11 12.78 -7.85
N MET A 123 -13.22 12.55 -6.90
CA MET A 123 -12.02 13.39 -6.67
C MET A 123 -10.85 13.00 -7.56
N LEU A 124 -10.84 11.78 -8.09
CA LEU A 124 -9.78 11.31 -8.98
C LEU A 124 -9.98 11.81 -10.42
N PRO A 125 -8.90 12.13 -11.14
CA PRO A 125 -8.97 12.46 -12.58
C PRO A 125 -9.48 11.28 -13.41
N SER A 126 -9.21 10.06 -12.96
CA SER A 126 -9.68 8.82 -13.57
C SER A 126 -9.34 7.62 -12.68
N TYR A 127 -10.09 6.54 -12.81
CA TYR A 127 -9.88 5.27 -12.11
C TYR A 127 -10.39 4.10 -12.96
N ASP A 128 -10.15 2.87 -12.52
CA ASP A 128 -10.57 1.66 -13.22
C ASP A 128 -11.54 0.81 -12.40
N ASP A 129 -11.31 0.73 -11.09
CA ASP A 129 -12.07 -0.15 -10.20
C ASP A 129 -12.58 0.62 -8.98
N LEU A 130 -13.70 0.18 -8.44
CA LEU A 130 -14.24 0.68 -7.19
C LEU A 130 -14.01 -0.33 -6.06
N LEU A 131 -13.56 0.19 -4.93
CA LEU A 131 -13.42 -0.57 -3.70
C LEU A 131 -14.67 -0.38 -2.84
N GLU A 132 -15.16 -1.48 -2.28
CA GLU A 132 -16.22 -1.48 -1.30
C GLU A 132 -15.66 -1.90 0.06
N ASP A 133 -16.40 -1.60 1.13
CA ASP A 133 -16.06 -2.12 2.45
C ASP A 133 -16.02 -3.65 2.43
N GLU A 134 -15.07 -4.22 3.16
CA GLU A 134 -14.80 -5.67 3.21
C GLU A 134 -14.44 -6.32 1.85
N THR A 135 -14.14 -5.55 0.80
CA THR A 135 -13.60 -6.11 -0.44
C THR A 135 -12.30 -6.86 -0.15
N VAL A 136 -12.15 -8.04 -0.70
CA VAL A 136 -10.92 -8.83 -0.60
C VAL A 136 -10.17 -8.79 -1.91
N LEU A 137 -8.97 -8.23 -1.87
CA LEU A 137 -8.05 -8.18 -3.01
C LEU A 137 -6.96 -9.22 -2.82
N GLU A 138 -6.57 -9.89 -3.90
CA GLU A 138 -5.47 -10.84 -3.90
C GLU A 138 -4.22 -10.20 -4.51
N VAL A 139 -3.11 -10.26 -3.75
CA VAL A 139 -1.78 -9.85 -4.21
C VAL A 139 -0.86 -11.04 -4.06
N GLY A 140 -0.69 -11.79 -5.14
CA GLY A 140 -0.05 -13.09 -5.08
C GLY A 140 -0.83 -14.05 -4.18
N ARG A 141 -0.26 -14.38 -3.02
CA ARG A 141 -0.92 -15.21 -1.99
C ARG A 141 -1.41 -14.41 -0.78
N LEU A 142 -1.22 -13.11 -0.80
CA LEU A 142 -1.76 -12.23 0.23
C LEU A 142 -3.22 -11.92 -0.07
N ARG A 143 -4.00 -11.78 0.99
CA ARG A 143 -5.38 -11.32 0.92
C ARG A 143 -5.49 -10.02 1.70
N LEU A 144 -5.76 -8.93 0.98
CA LEU A 144 -5.97 -7.61 1.56
C LEU A 144 -7.46 -7.39 1.73
N HIS A 145 -7.87 -7.04 2.94
CA HIS A 145 -9.23 -6.65 3.24
C HIS A 145 -9.30 -5.13 3.29
N THR A 146 -10.18 -4.54 2.51
CA THR A 146 -10.44 -3.11 2.57
C THR A 146 -11.37 -2.81 3.75
N ILE A 147 -11.14 -1.70 4.40
CA ILE A 147 -11.98 -1.18 5.49
C ILE A 147 -12.28 0.28 5.17
N CYS A 148 -13.57 0.58 5.00
CA CYS A 148 -14.00 1.96 4.79
C CYS A 148 -13.87 2.73 6.11
N THR A 149 -13.16 3.87 6.07
CA THR A 149 -12.87 4.69 7.27
C THR A 149 -13.21 6.17 7.01
N PRO A 150 -14.49 6.49 6.77
CA PRO A 150 -14.89 7.85 6.44
C PRO A 150 -14.59 8.84 7.57
N GLY A 151 -14.33 10.08 7.19
CA GLY A 151 -14.06 11.17 8.12
C GLY A 151 -13.14 12.23 7.55
N HIS A 152 -11.92 11.88 7.18
CA HIS A 152 -10.97 12.75 6.48
C HIS A 152 -11.43 13.02 5.04
N THR A 153 -11.93 11.98 4.38
CA THR A 153 -12.72 12.02 3.15
C THR A 153 -14.02 11.23 3.34
N PRO A 154 -14.95 11.23 2.38
CA PRO A 154 -16.17 10.42 2.45
C PRO A 154 -15.93 8.91 2.38
N GLY A 155 -14.86 8.47 1.70
CA GLY A 155 -14.55 7.06 1.46
C GLY A 155 -13.54 6.42 2.39
#